data_034941ae2456318445265ac37e1a8e8a
#
_entry.id   034941ae2456318445265ac37e1a8e8a
#
_cell.length_a   1.000
_cell.length_b   1.000
_cell.length_c   1.000
_cell.angle_alpha   90.00
_cell.angle_beta   90.00
_cell.angle_gamma   90.00
#
_symmetry.space_group_name_H-M   'P 1'
#
loop_
_entity.id
_entity.type
_entity.pdbx_description
1 polymer ?
#
loop_
_entity_poly.entity_id
_entity_poly.type
_entity_poly.pdbx_seq_one_letter_code
_entity_poly.pdbx_strand_id
1 'polypeptide(L)'
;MLRIFKIILLSIWNFWFYVLSFVGIITTFPLLVLFSSSEKFYPQFYWVARNIWSNIILFGMGFWPVVENRMKLEKGKSYMVVSNHKSMIDIMLMIFCCKHPIVFVGKKELDKIPVFGY
;
A
#
# COMPACT_ATOMS: atom_id res chain seq x y z
N MET A 1 9.35 28.30 -18.38
CA MET A 1 8.49 28.51 -17.21
C MET A 1 7.57 27.34 -16.90
N LEU A 2 6.73 26.92 -17.84
CA LEU A 2 5.79 25.79 -17.65
C LEU A 2 6.47 24.48 -17.21
N ARG A 3 7.66 24.18 -17.73
CA ARG A 3 8.41 22.97 -17.40
C ARG A 3 8.91 22.99 -15.95
N ILE A 4 9.42 24.12 -15.50
CA ILE A 4 9.92 24.31 -14.12
C ILE A 4 8.74 24.24 -13.12
N PHE A 5 7.64 24.90 -13.45
CA PHE A 5 6.41 24.85 -12.64
C PHE A 5 5.88 23.42 -12.49
N LYS A 6 5.87 22.63 -13.58
CA LYS A 6 5.48 21.22 -13.55
C LYS A 6 6.40 20.37 -12.66
N ILE A 7 7.71 20.61 -12.74
CA ILE A 7 8.69 19.89 -11.89
C ILE A 7 8.47 20.22 -10.42
N ILE A 8 8.23 21.48 -10.08
CA ILE A 8 7.96 21.91 -8.72
C ILE A 8 6.69 21.25 -8.18
N LEU A 9 5.60 21.26 -8.96
CA LEU A 9 4.34 20.62 -8.58
C LEU A 9 4.51 19.12 -8.36
N LEU A 10 5.22 18.43 -9.23
CA LEU A 10 5.50 17.00 -9.08
C LEU A 10 6.37 16.70 -7.87
N SER A 11 7.33 17.57 -7.55
CA SER A 11 8.17 17.42 -6.36
C SER A 11 7.37 17.60 -5.08
N ILE A 12 6.49 18.61 -5.04
CA ILE A 12 5.56 18.83 -3.91
C ILE A 12 4.62 17.64 -3.75
N TRP A 13 4.08 17.12 -4.85
CA TRP A 13 3.19 15.97 -4.87
C TRP A 13 3.87 14.71 -4.32
N ASN A 14 5.10 14.43 -4.76
CA ASN A 14 5.89 13.30 -4.25
C ASN A 14 6.24 13.48 -2.76
N PHE A 15 6.62 14.69 -2.36
CA PHE A 15 6.88 15.00 -0.95
C PHE A 15 5.64 14.74 -0.09
N TRP A 16 4.48 15.17 -0.54
CA TRP A 16 3.20 14.94 0.14
C TRP A 16 2.90 13.44 0.30
N PHE A 17 3.16 12.64 -0.75
CA PHE A 17 3.03 11.19 -0.67
C PHE A 17 3.89 10.59 0.46
N TYR A 18 5.14 11.01 0.56
CA TYR A 18 6.02 10.54 1.64
C TYR A 18 5.57 10.99 3.02
N VAL A 19 5.06 12.20 3.16
CA VAL A 19 4.47 12.68 4.42
C VAL A 19 3.28 11.82 4.83
N LEU A 20 2.37 11.54 3.92
CA LEU A 20 1.22 10.67 4.18
C LEU A 20 1.63 9.24 4.52
N SER A 21 2.61 8.70 3.82
CA SER A 21 3.16 7.37 4.11
C SER A 21 3.76 7.30 5.51
N PHE A 22 4.52 8.32 5.88
CA PHE A 22 5.15 8.42 7.20
C PHE A 22 4.11 8.55 8.33
N VAL A 23 3.11 9.42 8.15
CA VAL A 23 1.98 9.55 9.09
C VAL A 23 1.22 8.23 9.22
N GLY A 24 0.94 7.59 8.11
CA GLY A 24 0.28 6.28 8.08
C GLY A 24 1.08 5.22 8.84
N ILE A 25 2.38 5.16 8.62
CA ILE A 25 3.27 4.21 9.33
C ILE A 25 3.29 4.51 10.82
N ILE A 26 3.50 5.75 11.23
CA ILE A 26 3.56 6.11 12.66
C ILE A 26 2.26 5.79 13.38
N THR A 27 1.12 6.13 12.79
CA THR A 27 -0.19 5.89 13.41
C THR A 27 -0.53 4.41 13.51
N THR A 28 -0.11 3.62 12.53
CA THR A 28 -0.39 2.17 12.51
C THR A 28 0.75 1.33 13.09
N PHE A 29 1.93 1.90 13.31
CA PHE A 29 3.12 1.18 13.76
C PHE A 29 2.90 0.33 15.01
N PRO A 30 2.29 0.83 16.10
CA PRO A 30 2.06 0.01 17.30
C PRO A 30 1.20 -1.22 16.99
N LEU A 31 0.17 -1.05 16.17
CA LEU A 31 -0.73 -2.14 15.77
C LEU A 31 -0.02 -3.13 14.85
N LEU A 32 0.79 -2.62 13.92
CA LEU A 32 1.54 -3.45 12.99
C LEU A 32 2.59 -4.29 13.71
N VAL A 33 3.30 -3.73 14.68
CA VAL A 33 4.26 -4.47 15.51
C VAL A 33 3.56 -5.54 16.34
N LEU A 34 2.41 -5.20 16.96
CA LEU A 34 1.65 -6.16 17.74
C LEU A 34 1.18 -7.34 16.89
N PHE A 35 0.66 -7.09 15.70
CA PHE A 35 0.14 -8.12 14.81
C PHE A 35 1.22 -8.83 13.99
N SER A 36 2.42 -8.27 13.87
CA SER A 36 3.53 -8.93 13.17
C SER A 36 4.24 -9.99 14.03
N SER A 37 3.95 -10.04 15.33
CA SER A 37 4.60 -10.99 16.25
C SER A 37 4.21 -12.45 16.01
N SER A 38 3.13 -12.73 15.28
CA SER A 38 2.71 -14.08 14.95
C SER A 38 1.99 -14.12 13.60
N GLU A 39 2.23 -15.21 12.84
CA GLU A 39 1.54 -15.44 11.55
C GLU A 39 0.01 -15.55 11.70
N LYS A 40 -0.47 -15.94 12.88
CA LYS A 40 -1.91 -16.00 13.18
C LYS A 40 -2.60 -14.64 13.06
N PHE A 41 -1.87 -13.56 13.27
CA PHE A 41 -2.40 -12.19 13.20
C PHE A 41 -2.20 -11.54 11.84
N TYR A 42 -1.73 -12.28 10.84
CA TYR A 42 -1.55 -11.75 9.50
C TYR A 42 -2.82 -11.16 8.87
N PRO A 43 -4.00 -11.77 9.01
CA PRO A 43 -5.25 -11.16 8.54
C PRO A 43 -5.55 -9.81 9.19
N GLN A 44 -5.29 -9.65 10.49
CA GLN A 44 -5.46 -8.39 11.19
C GLN A 44 -4.43 -7.34 10.77
N PHE A 45 -3.18 -7.76 10.59
CA PHE A 45 -2.11 -6.93 10.03
C PHE A 45 -2.52 -6.39 8.65
N TYR A 46 -2.99 -7.26 7.77
CA TYR A 46 -3.46 -6.88 6.45
C TYR A 46 -4.69 -5.98 6.50
N TRP A 47 -5.60 -6.23 7.41
CA TRP A 47 -6.78 -5.39 7.62
C TRP A 47 -6.39 -3.94 7.98
N VAL A 48 -5.42 -3.77 8.87
CA VAL A 48 -4.88 -2.45 9.24
C VAL A 48 -4.24 -1.77 8.03
N ALA A 49 -3.41 -2.50 7.30
CA ALA A 49 -2.76 -1.97 6.09
C ALA A 49 -3.79 -1.54 5.04
N ARG A 50 -4.82 -2.35 4.84
CA ARG A 50 -5.86 -2.08 3.84
C ARG A 50 -6.81 -0.95 4.24
N ASN A 51 -7.32 -0.97 5.45
CA ASN A 51 -8.41 -0.06 5.84
C ASN A 51 -7.91 1.26 6.44
N ILE A 52 -6.71 1.28 6.99
CA ILE A 52 -6.15 2.47 7.60
C ILE A 52 -5.06 3.07 6.71
N TRP A 53 -3.98 2.35 6.52
CA TRP A 53 -2.80 2.88 5.83
C TRP A 53 -3.06 3.22 4.37
N SER A 54 -3.61 2.27 3.60
CA SER A 54 -3.89 2.54 2.19
C SER A 54 -4.94 3.65 2.00
N ASN A 55 -5.94 3.71 2.86
CA ASN A 55 -6.96 4.76 2.81
C ASN A 55 -6.37 6.14 3.12
N ILE A 56 -5.53 6.25 4.14
CA ILE A 56 -4.84 7.51 4.47
C ILE A 56 -4.07 8.02 3.25
N ILE A 57 -3.32 7.15 2.60
CA ILE A 57 -2.51 7.53 1.44
C ILE A 57 -3.39 7.87 0.24
N LEU A 58 -4.31 7.01 -0.14
CA LEU A 58 -5.14 7.21 -1.33
C LEU A 58 -6.03 8.44 -1.20
N PHE A 59 -6.79 8.56 -0.12
CA PHE A 59 -7.67 9.71 0.08
C PHE A 59 -6.91 10.98 0.41
N GLY A 60 -5.79 10.90 1.12
CA GLY A 60 -4.91 12.03 1.37
C GLY A 60 -4.26 12.59 0.10
N MET A 61 -4.03 11.74 -0.90
CA MET A 61 -3.57 12.14 -2.23
C MET A 61 -4.71 12.61 -3.16
N GLY A 62 -5.96 12.53 -2.73
CA GLY A 62 -7.11 12.94 -3.51
C GLY A 62 -7.60 11.90 -4.50
N PHE A 63 -7.23 10.64 -4.34
CA PHE A 63 -7.72 9.55 -5.17
C PHE A 63 -9.01 8.94 -4.59
N TRP A 64 -9.96 8.68 -5.49
CA TRP A 64 -11.20 7.98 -5.18
C TRP A 64 -11.25 6.70 -6.01
N PRO A 65 -10.65 5.60 -5.52
CA PRO A 65 -10.58 4.37 -6.29
C PRO A 65 -11.96 3.74 -6.47
N VAL A 66 -12.26 3.34 -7.69
CA VAL A 66 -13.44 2.55 -8.04
C VAL A 66 -12.99 1.16 -8.41
N VAL A 67 -13.53 0.16 -7.72
CA VAL A 67 -13.17 -1.24 -7.93
C VAL A 67 -14.24 -1.92 -8.77
N GLU A 68 -13.86 -2.36 -9.96
CA GLU A 68 -14.70 -3.19 -10.83
C GLU A 68 -14.20 -4.64 -10.79
N ASN A 69 -14.96 -5.52 -10.16
CA ASN A 69 -14.65 -6.94 -10.14
C ASN A 69 -15.42 -7.66 -11.24
N ARG A 70 -14.71 -8.06 -12.29
CA ARG A 70 -15.28 -8.83 -13.40
C ARG A 70 -15.26 -10.33 -13.16
N MET A 71 -14.44 -10.79 -12.23
CA MET A 71 -14.33 -12.20 -11.86
C MET A 71 -14.52 -12.38 -10.37
N LYS A 72 -15.26 -13.44 -10.00
CA LYS A 72 -15.33 -13.87 -8.60
C LYS A 72 -14.19 -14.85 -8.32
N LEU A 73 -13.41 -14.56 -7.28
CA LEU A 73 -12.39 -15.48 -6.79
C LEU A 73 -13.05 -16.59 -5.97
N GLU A 74 -12.68 -17.84 -6.27
CA GLU A 74 -13.18 -18.98 -5.53
C GLU A 74 -12.43 -19.15 -4.20
N LYS A 75 -13.17 -19.45 -3.15
CA LYS A 75 -12.57 -19.75 -1.85
C LYS A 75 -11.73 -21.04 -1.92
N GLY A 76 -10.58 -21.02 -1.25
CA GLY A 76 -9.69 -22.17 -1.17
C GLY A 76 -8.75 -22.36 -2.36
N LYS A 77 -8.82 -21.49 -3.37
CA LYS A 77 -7.87 -21.46 -4.48
C LYS A 77 -6.81 -20.37 -4.28
N SER A 78 -5.59 -20.69 -4.69
CA SER A 78 -4.49 -19.72 -4.70
C SER A 78 -4.46 -18.98 -6.02
N TYR A 79 -4.28 -17.66 -5.95
CA TYR A 79 -4.22 -16.78 -7.11
C TYR A 79 -2.94 -15.95 -7.09
N MET A 80 -2.39 -15.71 -8.26
CA MET A 80 -1.32 -14.75 -8.45
C MET A 80 -1.91 -13.44 -8.97
N VAL A 81 -1.70 -12.37 -8.24
CA VAL A 81 -2.13 -11.02 -8.66
C VAL A 81 -1.01 -10.38 -9.44
N VAL A 82 -1.27 -10.07 -10.69
CA VAL A 82 -0.33 -9.38 -11.57
C VAL A 82 -0.93 -8.03 -11.96
N SER A 83 -0.19 -6.98 -11.71
CA SER A 83 -0.62 -5.62 -12.04
C SER A 83 0.39 -4.92 -12.95
N ASN A 84 -0.11 -3.98 -13.73
CA ASN A 84 0.73 -3.07 -14.51
C ASN A 84 1.28 -1.98 -13.59
N HIS A 85 2.35 -2.31 -12.87
CA HIS A 85 2.91 -1.49 -11.81
C HIS A 85 3.89 -0.44 -12.38
N LYS A 86 3.54 0.84 -12.23
CA LYS A 86 4.35 1.98 -12.66
C LYS A 86 4.73 2.96 -11.55
N SER A 87 4.08 2.87 -10.40
CA SER A 87 4.21 3.84 -9.30
C SER A 87 4.08 3.16 -7.95
N MET A 88 4.62 3.79 -6.90
CA MET A 88 4.43 3.35 -5.52
C MET A 88 2.96 3.39 -5.07
N ILE A 89 2.15 4.26 -5.65
CA ILE A 89 0.71 4.34 -5.40
C ILE A 89 -0.01 3.06 -5.85
N ASP A 90 0.49 2.37 -6.86
CA ASP A 90 -0.10 1.12 -7.34
C ASP A 90 -0.11 0.03 -6.27
N ILE A 91 0.89 0.01 -5.38
CA ILE A 91 0.93 -0.89 -4.22
C ILE A 91 -0.25 -0.62 -3.29
N MET A 92 -0.53 0.65 -3.00
CA MET A 92 -1.65 1.06 -2.16
C MET A 92 -2.99 0.71 -2.79
N LEU A 93 -3.12 0.90 -4.11
CA LEU A 93 -4.31 0.50 -4.88
C LEU A 93 -4.51 -1.01 -4.84
N MET A 94 -3.47 -1.81 -4.98
CA MET A 94 -3.55 -3.26 -4.89
C MET A 94 -4.03 -3.72 -3.51
N ILE A 95 -3.48 -3.15 -2.44
CA ILE A 95 -3.90 -3.42 -1.07
C ILE A 95 -5.37 -3.03 -0.88
N PHE A 96 -5.78 -1.90 -1.40
CA PHE A 96 -7.17 -1.42 -1.32
C PHE A 96 -8.14 -2.35 -2.05
N CYS A 97 -7.78 -2.80 -3.26
CA CYS A 97 -8.64 -3.63 -4.10
C CYS A 97 -8.78 -5.06 -3.61
N CYS A 98 -7.74 -5.63 -3.01
CA CYS A 98 -7.72 -7.01 -2.55
C CYS A 98 -8.34 -7.14 -1.15
N LYS A 99 -9.50 -7.78 -1.06
CA LYS A 99 -10.17 -8.01 0.23
C LYS A 99 -9.50 -9.08 1.08
N HIS A 100 -8.82 -10.02 0.47
CA HIS A 100 -8.10 -11.10 1.14
C HIS A 100 -6.62 -10.76 1.27
N PRO A 101 -5.95 -11.23 2.34
CA PRO A 101 -4.52 -11.02 2.51
C PRO A 101 -3.72 -11.45 1.29
N ILE A 102 -2.82 -10.59 0.85
CA ILE A 102 -1.88 -10.85 -0.24
C ILE A 102 -0.45 -10.74 0.25
N VAL A 103 0.44 -11.49 -0.36
CA VAL A 103 1.88 -11.43 -0.11
C VAL A 103 2.53 -10.77 -1.32
N PHE A 104 3.31 -9.73 -1.06
CA PHE A 104 4.09 -9.07 -2.10
C PHE A 104 5.41 -9.76 -2.31
N VAL A 105 5.72 -10.04 -3.58
CA VAL A 105 7.05 -10.47 -3.97
C VAL A 105 7.86 -9.24 -4.32
N GLY A 106 8.80 -8.88 -3.44
CA GLY A 106 9.66 -7.72 -3.60
C GLY A 106 11.06 -8.09 -4.07
N LYS A 107 11.81 -7.09 -4.47
CA LYS A 107 13.25 -7.26 -4.75
C LYS A 107 14.02 -7.54 -3.46
N LYS A 108 15.01 -8.40 -3.54
CA LYS A 108 15.88 -8.77 -2.42
C LYS A 108 16.57 -7.57 -1.74
N GLU A 109 16.83 -6.52 -2.51
CA GLU A 109 17.42 -5.29 -1.98
C GLU A 109 16.52 -4.56 -0.97
N LEU A 110 15.22 -4.79 -1.00
CA LEU A 110 14.25 -4.21 -0.05
C LEU A 110 14.38 -4.78 1.37
N ASP A 111 14.94 -5.97 1.51
CA ASP A 111 15.18 -6.58 2.84
C ASP A 111 16.14 -5.76 3.70
N LYS A 112 16.98 -4.93 3.07
CA LYS A 112 17.94 -4.06 3.76
C LYS A 112 17.31 -2.79 4.32
N ILE A 113 16.08 -2.50 3.94
CA ILE A 113 15.34 -1.33 4.41
C ILE A 113 14.56 -1.72 5.67
N PRO A 114 14.75 -1.04 6.83
CA PRO A 114 14.18 -1.47 8.11
C PRO A 114 12.66 -1.61 8.14
N VAL A 115 11.93 -0.88 7.30
CA VAL A 115 10.45 -0.90 7.24
C VAL A 115 9.93 -2.00 6.32
N PHE A 116 10.71 -2.41 5.32
CA PHE A 116 10.30 -3.39 4.31
C PHE A 116 10.86 -4.80 4.54
N GLY A 117 11.82 -4.95 5.45
CA GLY A 117 12.48 -6.19 5.76
C GLY A 117 11.81 -7.05 6.84
N TYR A 118 10.59 -6.72 7.22
CA TYR A 118 9.81 -7.47 8.20
C TYR A 118 8.82 -8.42 7.56
#